data_e3893ac161ae2f605bc65164ef62bcb2
#
_entry.id   e3893ac161ae2f605bc65164ef62bcb2
#
_cell.length_a   1.000
_cell.length_b   1.000
_cell.length_c   1.000
_cell.angle_alpha   90.00
_cell.angle_beta   90.00
_cell.angle_gamma   90.00
#
_symmetry.space_group_name_H-M   'P 1'
#
loop_
_entity.id
_entity.type
_entity.pdbx_description
1 polymer ?
#
loop_
_entity_poly.entity_id
_entity_poly.type
_entity_poly.pdbx_seq_one_letter_code
_entity_poly.pdbx_strand_id
1 'polypeptide(L)'
;MNAQRSLLAILALAAANAWSPTLLAQAYPNKPIRVVIGYAPGGSADAGIRPLARVLEPLLGQPIVIENKPGNAGGVAMEFIAKAPADGYTLYYFDSGPLTVAPHISKVGYDIQKSFTVLGHVCGSGSLLVVHPATPFKSMADVIAISKKEPDKWSYGTSGVGGPHHLSGEYFKSVTGAQLLHVPYKGGGPAMTDLMGGQVPMLFSSLGPAVGAVKSGKIRALAVTSLTRSQAFPDVPTMDQLGLKGFDSNAWYGILGPAGLPQEVVSRWTQALAKAGADKTVLDQINATGCDAEILSPAKTVEKIKLDNEKWGRVVKEANIRAE
;
A
#
# COMPACT_ATOMS: atom_id res chain seq x y z
N MET A 1 16.23 9.11 75.39
CA MET A 1 17.07 9.37 74.18
C MET A 1 16.73 8.51 72.99
N ASN A 2 16.19 7.31 73.13
CA ASN A 2 15.94 6.37 71.99
C ASN A 2 14.62 6.65 71.22
N ALA A 3 13.58 7.16 71.88
CA ALA A 3 12.29 7.44 71.25
C ALA A 3 12.35 8.63 70.23
N GLN A 4 13.10 9.67 70.52
CA GLN A 4 13.26 10.81 69.61
C GLN A 4 14.09 10.46 68.36
N ARG A 5 15.08 9.55 68.45
CA ARG A 5 15.86 9.09 67.32
C ARG A 5 15.04 8.21 66.35
N SER A 6 14.13 7.39 66.93
CA SER A 6 13.23 6.57 66.13
C SER A 6 12.19 7.40 65.38
N LEU A 7 11.68 8.48 65.96
CA LEU A 7 10.70 9.39 65.31
C LEU A 7 11.35 10.15 64.12
N LEU A 8 12.58 10.61 64.32
CA LEU A 8 13.35 11.30 63.24
C LEU A 8 13.70 10.36 62.08
N ALA A 9 13.99 9.09 62.35
CA ALA A 9 14.24 8.10 61.32
C ALA A 9 12.99 7.75 60.49
N ILE A 10 11.81 7.68 61.12
CA ILE A 10 10.53 7.43 60.43
C ILE A 10 10.13 8.65 59.60
N LEU A 11 10.34 9.89 60.08
CA LEU A 11 10.09 11.09 59.28
C LEU A 11 11.03 11.25 58.10
N ALA A 12 12.30 10.84 58.22
CA ALA A 12 13.27 10.84 57.12
C ALA A 12 12.93 9.79 56.06
N LEU A 13 12.43 8.59 56.43
CA LEU A 13 11.97 7.56 55.52
C LEU A 13 10.69 7.96 54.75
N ALA A 14 9.77 8.68 55.43
CA ALA A 14 8.55 9.20 54.82
C ALA A 14 8.84 10.32 53.82
N ALA A 15 9.82 11.19 54.10
CA ALA A 15 10.26 12.25 53.20
C ALA A 15 10.99 11.72 51.94
N ALA A 16 11.73 10.60 52.05
CA ALA A 16 12.40 9.98 50.93
C ALA A 16 11.45 9.34 49.90
N ASN A 17 10.26 8.92 50.33
CA ASN A 17 9.23 8.38 49.42
C ASN A 17 8.39 9.45 48.70
N ALA A 18 8.46 10.72 49.14
CA ALA A 18 7.71 11.81 48.52
C ALA A 18 8.40 12.39 47.26
N TRP A 19 9.66 12.01 46.99
CA TRP A 19 10.41 12.39 45.79
C TRP A 19 10.57 11.22 44.82
N SER A 20 9.52 10.48 44.57
CA SER A 20 9.49 9.66 43.33
C SER A 20 9.36 10.65 42.16
N PRO A 21 10.38 10.81 41.29
CA PRO A 21 10.19 11.58 40.09
C PRO A 21 9.07 10.90 39.33
N THR A 22 7.93 11.54 39.18
CA THR A 22 6.96 11.16 38.16
C THR A 22 7.75 11.16 36.88
N LEU A 23 8.10 9.98 36.37
CA LEU A 23 8.54 9.82 34.97
C LEU A 23 7.37 10.35 34.14
N LEU A 24 7.43 11.63 33.79
CA LEU A 24 6.60 12.18 32.73
C LEU A 24 6.95 11.34 31.53
N ALA A 25 6.10 10.37 31.20
CA ALA A 25 6.21 9.63 29.96
C ALA A 25 6.34 10.69 28.86
N GLN A 26 7.49 10.74 28.19
CA GLN A 26 7.71 11.73 27.15
C GLN A 26 6.62 11.54 26.12
N ALA A 27 5.81 12.59 25.92
CA ALA A 27 4.66 12.53 25.01
C ALA A 27 5.11 12.05 23.61
N TYR A 28 4.46 11.03 23.11
CA TYR A 28 4.69 10.54 21.76
C TYR A 28 4.06 11.50 20.74
N PRO A 29 4.77 11.78 19.61
CA PRO A 29 6.17 11.50 19.30
C PRO A 29 7.11 12.62 19.79
N ASN A 30 8.33 12.26 20.21
CA ASN A 30 9.37 13.19 20.67
C ASN A 30 10.66 13.14 19.80
N LYS A 31 10.68 12.32 18.76
CA LYS A 31 11.76 12.16 17.78
C LYS A 31 11.17 11.85 16.40
N PRO A 32 11.95 11.97 15.30
CA PRO A 32 11.50 11.64 13.96
C PRO A 32 10.92 10.23 13.86
N ILE A 33 9.86 10.09 13.06
CA ILE A 33 9.18 8.82 12.81
C ILE A 33 9.65 8.28 11.48
N ARG A 34 10.08 7.03 11.43
CA ARG A 34 10.44 6.32 10.22
C ARG A 34 9.22 5.61 9.64
N VAL A 35 8.88 5.92 8.39
CA VAL A 35 7.86 5.20 7.64
C VAL A 35 8.53 4.45 6.49
N VAL A 36 8.49 3.13 6.56
CA VAL A 36 9.04 2.23 5.55
C VAL A 36 8.05 2.07 4.41
N ILE A 37 8.54 1.88 3.19
CA ILE A 37 7.78 1.45 2.01
C ILE A 37 8.46 0.28 1.34
N GLY A 38 7.68 -0.70 0.87
CA GLY A 38 8.16 -2.00 0.36
C GLY A 38 8.60 -2.00 -1.10
N TYR A 39 8.78 -0.83 -1.72
CA TYR A 39 9.06 -0.67 -3.15
C TYR A 39 10.18 0.32 -3.41
N ALA A 40 10.80 0.20 -4.60
CA ALA A 40 11.80 1.15 -5.06
C ALA A 40 11.20 2.57 -5.24
N PRO A 41 12.04 3.61 -5.14
CA PRO A 41 11.61 4.99 -5.39
C PRO A 41 10.93 5.17 -6.76
N GLY A 42 10.00 6.13 -6.86
CA GLY A 42 9.29 6.47 -8.10
C GLY A 42 8.05 5.61 -8.40
N GLY A 43 7.74 4.60 -7.58
CA GLY A 43 6.49 3.85 -7.64
C GLY A 43 5.35 4.56 -6.89
N SER A 44 4.13 3.97 -6.94
CA SER A 44 2.93 4.58 -6.34
C SER A 44 3.02 4.74 -4.83
N ALA A 45 3.59 3.77 -4.13
CA ALA A 45 3.79 3.88 -2.69
C ALA A 45 4.69 5.08 -2.35
N ASP A 46 5.76 5.29 -3.12
CA ASP A 46 6.68 6.42 -2.94
C ASP A 46 5.99 7.76 -3.29
N ALA A 47 5.26 7.79 -4.40
CA ALA A 47 4.50 8.96 -4.83
C ALA A 47 3.36 9.34 -3.87
N GLY A 48 2.69 8.34 -3.25
CA GLY A 48 1.58 8.56 -2.33
C GLY A 48 2.02 8.99 -0.94
N ILE A 49 3.07 8.37 -0.38
CA ILE A 49 3.47 8.64 0.99
C ILE A 49 4.15 10.01 1.16
N ARG A 50 4.92 10.51 0.18
CA ARG A 50 5.67 11.75 0.35
C ARG A 50 4.78 12.99 0.50
N PRO A 51 3.71 13.20 -0.29
CA PRO A 51 2.74 14.27 -0.02
C PRO A 51 2.02 14.08 1.31
N LEU A 52 1.58 12.85 1.62
CA LEU A 52 0.92 12.53 2.88
C LEU A 52 1.80 12.83 4.10
N ALA A 53 3.09 12.47 4.06
CA ALA A 53 4.02 12.74 5.14
C ALA A 53 4.10 14.25 5.45
N ARG A 54 4.20 15.11 4.43
CA ARG A 54 4.22 16.57 4.61
C ARG A 54 2.98 17.10 5.33
N VAL A 55 1.83 16.47 5.11
CA VAL A 55 0.57 16.83 5.79
C VAL A 55 0.54 16.29 7.22
N LEU A 56 1.06 15.09 7.45
CA LEU A 56 1.04 14.45 8.77
C LEU A 56 2.09 15.02 9.73
N GLU A 57 3.24 15.49 9.23
CA GLU A 57 4.32 16.07 10.05
C GLU A 57 3.84 17.17 11.01
N PRO A 58 3.13 18.24 10.57
CA PRO A 58 2.63 19.25 11.48
C PRO A 58 1.53 18.73 12.41
N LEU A 59 0.75 17.72 11.99
CA LEU A 59 -0.28 17.11 12.82
C LEU A 59 0.30 16.23 13.92
N LEU A 60 1.41 15.56 13.66
CA LEU A 60 2.11 14.69 14.61
C LEU A 60 3.12 15.49 15.45
N GLY A 61 3.67 16.60 14.92
CA GLY A 61 4.66 17.43 15.60
C GLY A 61 6.10 16.93 15.45
N GLN A 62 6.35 15.96 14.55
CA GLN A 62 7.68 15.41 14.29
C GLN A 62 7.85 15.11 12.78
N PRO A 63 9.09 15.20 12.27
CA PRO A 63 9.39 14.80 10.90
C PRO A 63 9.10 13.33 10.62
N ILE A 64 8.69 13.03 9.38
CA ILE A 64 8.49 11.67 8.88
C ILE A 64 9.59 11.33 7.86
N VAL A 65 10.44 10.38 8.20
CA VAL A 65 11.54 9.91 7.34
C VAL A 65 11.08 8.71 6.54
N ILE A 66 11.04 8.84 5.22
CA ILE A 66 10.65 7.74 4.31
C ILE A 66 11.86 6.89 3.97
N GLU A 67 11.75 5.57 4.21
CA GLU A 67 12.76 4.56 3.89
C GLU A 67 12.22 3.56 2.87
N ASN A 68 12.87 3.43 1.71
CA ASN A 68 12.54 2.41 0.72
C ASN A 68 13.25 1.09 1.07
N LYS A 69 12.49 0.00 1.24
CA LYS A 69 12.98 -1.35 1.51
C LYS A 69 12.32 -2.34 0.54
N PRO A 70 12.74 -2.34 -0.74
CA PRO A 70 12.09 -3.15 -1.77
C PRO A 70 12.40 -4.64 -1.63
N GLY A 71 11.52 -5.47 -2.14
CA GLY A 71 11.70 -6.91 -2.29
C GLY A 71 10.42 -7.70 -2.01
N ASN A 72 10.25 -8.78 -2.78
CA ASN A 72 9.11 -9.71 -2.66
C ASN A 72 7.75 -8.98 -2.60
N ALA A 73 7.52 -8.07 -3.56
CA ALA A 73 6.30 -7.24 -3.63
C ALA A 73 5.89 -6.61 -2.29
N GLY A 74 6.86 -6.12 -1.50
CA GLY A 74 6.63 -5.53 -0.17
C GLY A 74 6.78 -6.50 1.00
N GLY A 75 6.89 -7.81 0.74
CA GLY A 75 7.01 -8.84 1.77
C GLY A 75 8.23 -8.66 2.68
N VAL A 76 9.37 -8.24 2.11
CA VAL A 76 10.59 -7.95 2.88
C VAL A 76 10.35 -6.83 3.91
N ALA A 77 9.65 -5.78 3.51
CA ALA A 77 9.29 -4.69 4.42
C ALA A 77 8.30 -5.16 5.50
N MET A 78 7.31 -5.98 5.14
CA MET A 78 6.35 -6.56 6.10
C MET A 78 7.06 -7.39 7.17
N GLU A 79 7.99 -8.28 6.79
CA GLU A 79 8.76 -9.10 7.73
C GLU A 79 9.66 -8.25 8.65
N PHE A 80 10.22 -7.16 8.10
CA PHE A 80 10.99 -6.21 8.87
C PHE A 80 10.12 -5.51 9.93
N ILE A 81 8.94 -5.03 9.54
CA ILE A 81 8.01 -4.36 10.47
C ILE A 81 7.46 -5.31 11.53
N ALA A 82 7.15 -6.57 11.18
CA ALA A 82 6.69 -7.57 12.14
C ALA A 82 7.67 -7.81 13.31
N LYS A 83 8.96 -7.50 13.09
CA LYS A 83 10.06 -7.66 14.07
C LYS A 83 10.53 -6.33 14.66
N ALA A 84 9.97 -5.21 14.25
CA ALA A 84 10.36 -3.89 14.74
C ALA A 84 9.88 -3.65 16.19
N PRO A 85 10.53 -2.77 16.94
CA PRO A 85 10.03 -2.34 18.25
C PRO A 85 8.64 -1.72 18.15
N ALA A 86 7.74 -2.10 19.05
CA ALA A 86 6.37 -1.57 19.11
C ALA A 86 6.31 -0.20 19.83
N ASP A 87 7.20 0.73 19.47
CA ASP A 87 7.33 2.05 20.09
C ASP A 87 6.70 3.18 19.27
N GLY A 88 6.17 2.87 18.07
CA GLY A 88 5.55 3.82 17.16
C GLY A 88 6.52 4.60 16.27
N TYR A 89 7.84 4.40 16.38
CA TYR A 89 8.84 5.14 15.60
C TYR A 89 9.32 4.39 14.34
N THR A 90 8.82 3.18 14.10
CA THR A 90 9.02 2.43 12.87
C THR A 90 7.69 1.88 12.40
N LEU A 91 7.14 2.49 11.35
CA LEU A 91 5.85 2.16 10.77
C LEU A 91 6.00 1.79 9.29
N TYR A 92 4.95 1.30 8.70
CA TYR A 92 4.92 0.90 7.29
C TYR A 92 3.73 1.52 6.58
N TYR A 93 4.00 2.21 5.48
CA TYR A 93 2.99 2.56 4.50
C TYR A 93 2.89 1.40 3.50
N PHE A 94 1.92 0.56 3.73
CA PHE A 94 1.74 -0.70 3.02
C PHE A 94 0.77 -0.58 1.86
N ASP A 95 0.94 -1.42 0.87
CA ASP A 95 -0.09 -1.78 -0.10
C ASP A 95 -0.79 -3.08 0.33
N SER A 96 -1.96 -3.35 -0.25
CA SER A 96 -2.80 -4.48 0.14
C SER A 96 -2.19 -5.86 -0.18
N GLY A 97 -1.32 -5.96 -1.19
CA GLY A 97 -0.81 -7.23 -1.71
C GLY A 97 -0.19 -8.16 -0.66
N PRO A 98 0.79 -7.71 0.12
CA PRO A 98 1.41 -8.53 1.18
C PRO A 98 0.42 -9.05 2.23
N LEU A 99 -0.68 -8.33 2.49
CA LEU A 99 -1.67 -8.72 3.49
C LEU A 99 -2.77 -9.63 2.93
N THR A 100 -3.14 -9.44 1.68
CA THR A 100 -4.37 -10.03 1.15
C THR A 100 -4.12 -11.12 0.11
N VAL A 101 -2.91 -11.18 -0.43
CA VAL A 101 -2.55 -12.06 -1.54
C VAL A 101 -1.35 -12.92 -1.27
N ALA A 102 -0.21 -12.34 -0.88
CA ALA A 102 1.03 -13.06 -0.69
C ALA A 102 0.86 -14.34 0.16
N PRO A 103 0.03 -14.36 1.24
CA PRO A 103 -0.21 -15.55 2.03
C PRO A 103 -0.89 -16.71 1.30
N HIS A 104 -1.55 -16.43 0.16
CA HIS A 104 -2.22 -17.45 -0.65
C HIS A 104 -1.35 -18.04 -1.75
N ILE A 105 -0.25 -17.35 -2.13
CA ILE A 105 0.63 -17.76 -3.23
C ILE A 105 2.02 -18.20 -2.77
N SER A 106 2.43 -17.80 -1.55
CA SER A 106 3.75 -18.11 -1.00
C SER A 106 3.73 -18.19 0.52
N LYS A 107 4.76 -18.84 1.10
CA LYS A 107 4.97 -18.81 2.55
C LYS A 107 5.51 -17.45 2.95
N VAL A 108 4.81 -16.75 3.86
CA VAL A 108 5.21 -15.46 4.42
C VAL A 108 5.75 -15.61 5.83
N GLY A 109 6.68 -14.75 6.26
CA GLY A 109 7.32 -14.79 7.58
C GLY A 109 6.56 -14.01 8.67
N TYR A 110 5.26 -13.74 8.48
CA TYR A 110 4.42 -12.99 9.42
C TYR A 110 2.99 -13.57 9.46
N ASP A 111 2.28 -13.29 10.54
CA ASP A 111 0.85 -13.58 10.70
C ASP A 111 0.05 -12.30 10.51
N ILE A 112 -0.87 -12.29 9.54
CA ILE A 112 -1.65 -11.10 9.18
C ILE A 112 -2.46 -10.55 10.36
N GLN A 113 -2.98 -11.44 11.20
CA GLN A 113 -3.88 -11.07 12.30
C GLN A 113 -3.13 -10.71 13.58
N LYS A 114 -1.89 -11.23 13.77
CA LYS A 114 -1.17 -11.15 15.03
C LYS A 114 0.08 -10.28 14.98
N SER A 115 0.69 -10.09 13.80
CA SER A 115 1.98 -9.42 13.70
C SER A 115 1.89 -7.91 13.58
N PHE A 116 0.70 -7.32 13.40
CA PHE A 116 0.55 -5.91 13.10
C PHE A 116 -0.55 -5.21 13.89
N THR A 117 -0.35 -3.92 14.12
CA THR A 117 -1.36 -2.97 14.56
C THR A 117 -1.68 -2.03 13.40
N VAL A 118 -2.91 -2.08 12.89
CA VAL A 118 -3.37 -1.24 11.78
C VAL A 118 -3.72 0.15 12.32
N LEU A 119 -3.24 1.20 11.66
CA LEU A 119 -3.48 2.60 12.03
C LEU A 119 -4.53 3.28 11.14
N GLY A 120 -4.70 2.82 9.90
CA GLY A 120 -5.74 3.29 9.01
C GLY A 120 -5.45 3.02 7.54
N HIS A 121 -6.50 3.10 6.73
CA HIS A 121 -6.46 3.15 5.27
C HIS A 121 -6.28 4.60 4.83
N VAL A 122 -5.60 4.82 3.72
CA VAL A 122 -5.32 6.16 3.18
C VAL A 122 -6.00 6.40 1.85
N CYS A 123 -5.80 5.49 0.90
CA CYS A 123 -6.37 5.61 -0.43
C CYS A 123 -6.37 4.26 -1.15
N GLY A 124 -7.17 4.16 -2.19
CA GLY A 124 -7.19 3.01 -3.08
C GLY A 124 -7.18 3.42 -4.54
N SER A 125 -6.65 2.58 -5.40
CA SER A 125 -6.77 2.81 -6.83
C SER A 125 -6.85 1.50 -7.59
N GLY A 126 -7.60 1.50 -8.69
CA GLY A 126 -7.51 0.45 -9.68
C GLY A 126 -6.11 0.40 -10.29
N SER A 127 -5.80 -0.71 -10.92
CA SER A 127 -4.70 -0.77 -11.86
C SER A 127 -5.14 -0.22 -13.21
N LEU A 128 -4.18 0.25 -13.99
CA LEU A 128 -4.39 0.70 -15.35
C LEU A 128 -3.76 -0.31 -16.32
N LEU A 129 -4.54 -0.86 -17.23
CA LEU A 129 -4.01 -1.60 -18.37
C LEU A 129 -3.51 -0.59 -19.39
N VAL A 130 -2.19 -0.51 -19.54
CA VAL A 130 -1.51 0.38 -20.47
C VAL A 130 -0.67 -0.40 -21.47
N VAL A 131 -0.55 0.15 -22.68
CA VAL A 131 0.22 -0.48 -23.78
C VAL A 131 1.15 0.52 -24.44
N HIS A 132 2.26 0.02 -25.00
CA HIS A 132 3.11 0.83 -25.85
C HIS A 132 2.39 1.16 -27.17
N PRO A 133 2.43 2.41 -27.69
CA PRO A 133 1.66 2.82 -28.87
C PRO A 133 1.98 2.05 -30.15
N ALA A 134 3.21 1.50 -30.28
CA ALA A 134 3.61 0.69 -31.43
C ALA A 134 3.02 -0.71 -31.45
N THR A 135 2.35 -1.16 -30.36
CA THR A 135 1.66 -2.45 -30.33
C THR A 135 0.37 -2.42 -31.15
N PRO A 136 -0.14 -3.57 -31.59
CA PRO A 136 -1.43 -3.65 -32.29
C PRO A 136 -2.63 -3.40 -31.37
N PHE A 137 -2.42 -3.25 -30.06
CA PHE A 137 -3.47 -3.12 -29.06
C PHE A 137 -4.03 -1.69 -29.02
N LYS A 138 -5.24 -1.49 -29.54
CA LYS A 138 -5.97 -0.22 -29.50
C LYS A 138 -7.08 -0.22 -28.46
N SER A 139 -7.50 -1.40 -28.01
CA SER A 139 -8.56 -1.63 -27.02
C SER A 139 -8.24 -2.85 -26.15
N MET A 140 -8.97 -2.99 -25.04
CA MET A 140 -8.93 -4.21 -24.21
C MET A 140 -9.35 -5.45 -25.02
N ALA A 141 -10.32 -5.31 -25.94
CA ALA A 141 -10.76 -6.40 -26.82
C ALA A 141 -9.63 -6.89 -27.73
N ASP A 142 -8.78 -5.98 -28.24
CA ASP A 142 -7.62 -6.36 -29.04
C ASP A 142 -6.62 -7.17 -28.23
N VAL A 143 -6.36 -6.76 -26.97
CA VAL A 143 -5.46 -7.53 -26.08
C VAL A 143 -5.97 -8.96 -25.91
N ILE A 144 -7.27 -9.14 -25.66
CA ILE A 144 -7.88 -10.47 -25.50
C ILE A 144 -7.80 -11.26 -26.81
N ALA A 145 -8.22 -10.68 -27.93
CA ALA A 145 -8.34 -11.39 -29.19
C ALA A 145 -6.97 -11.76 -29.80
N ILE A 146 -6.02 -10.82 -29.78
CA ILE A 146 -4.68 -11.03 -30.39
C ILE A 146 -3.87 -11.99 -29.51
N SER A 147 -3.89 -11.85 -28.19
CA SER A 147 -3.13 -12.75 -27.32
C SER A 147 -3.60 -14.20 -27.40
N LYS A 148 -4.91 -14.45 -27.60
CA LYS A 148 -5.45 -15.79 -27.83
C LYS A 148 -5.01 -16.40 -29.17
N LYS A 149 -4.84 -15.57 -30.21
CA LYS A 149 -4.37 -16.03 -31.53
C LYS A 149 -2.87 -16.28 -31.57
N GLU A 150 -2.11 -15.63 -30.74
CA GLU A 150 -0.66 -15.68 -30.67
C GLU A 150 -0.20 -16.01 -29.25
N PRO A 151 -0.48 -17.24 -28.75
CA PRO A 151 -0.10 -17.63 -27.38
C PRO A 151 1.41 -17.50 -27.21
N ASP A 152 1.85 -17.14 -25.99
CA ASP A 152 3.25 -16.99 -25.57
C ASP A 152 4.07 -15.90 -26.31
N LYS A 153 3.45 -15.13 -27.20
CA LYS A 153 4.10 -14.03 -27.91
C LYS A 153 4.06 -12.72 -27.11
N TRP A 154 2.99 -12.52 -26.36
CA TRP A 154 2.72 -11.25 -25.68
C TRP A 154 2.94 -11.36 -24.18
N SER A 155 3.56 -10.33 -23.62
CA SER A 155 3.84 -10.27 -22.19
C SER A 155 3.21 -9.03 -21.56
N TYR A 156 3.04 -9.08 -20.23
CA TYR A 156 2.69 -7.93 -19.43
C TYR A 156 3.63 -7.76 -18.25
N GLY A 157 4.05 -6.54 -18.00
CA GLY A 157 4.91 -6.21 -16.86
C GLY A 157 4.10 -5.79 -15.64
N THR A 158 4.70 -5.98 -14.46
CA THR A 158 4.13 -5.56 -13.18
C THR A 158 5.22 -5.05 -12.23
N SER A 159 4.83 -4.53 -11.08
CA SER A 159 5.75 -4.10 -10.03
C SER A 159 6.37 -5.25 -9.21
N GLY A 160 6.08 -6.51 -9.56
CA GLY A 160 6.63 -7.70 -8.91
C GLY A 160 5.61 -8.82 -8.73
N VAL A 161 6.12 -10.03 -8.45
CA VAL A 161 5.29 -11.21 -8.20
C VAL A 161 4.47 -11.03 -6.93
N GLY A 162 3.20 -11.44 -6.95
CA GLY A 162 2.29 -11.39 -5.79
C GLY A 162 1.76 -9.98 -5.45
N GLY A 163 2.22 -8.94 -6.15
CA GLY A 163 1.70 -7.60 -5.97
C GLY A 163 0.33 -7.39 -6.66
N PRO A 164 -0.37 -6.28 -6.34
CA PRO A 164 -1.72 -6.01 -6.88
C PRO A 164 -1.80 -6.02 -8.40
N HIS A 165 -0.77 -5.54 -9.08
CA HIS A 165 -0.71 -5.49 -10.54
C HIS A 165 -0.55 -6.88 -11.17
N HIS A 166 0.21 -7.77 -10.52
CA HIS A 166 0.31 -9.17 -10.94
C HIS A 166 -1.05 -9.85 -10.87
N LEU A 167 -1.75 -9.67 -9.76
CA LEU A 167 -3.08 -10.21 -9.59
C LEU A 167 -4.10 -9.66 -10.57
N SER A 168 -4.05 -8.35 -10.84
CA SER A 168 -4.90 -7.75 -11.87
C SER A 168 -4.68 -8.44 -13.21
N GLY A 169 -3.42 -8.72 -13.56
CA GLY A 169 -3.05 -9.43 -14.79
C GLY A 169 -3.53 -10.88 -14.78
N GLU A 170 -3.27 -11.64 -13.73
CA GLU A 170 -3.69 -13.04 -13.63
C GLU A 170 -5.21 -13.20 -13.54
N TYR A 171 -5.88 -12.32 -12.79
CA TYR A 171 -7.35 -12.29 -12.76
C TYR A 171 -7.93 -11.95 -14.14
N PHE A 172 -7.33 -10.98 -14.85
CA PHE A 172 -7.71 -10.67 -16.23
C PHE A 172 -7.53 -11.89 -17.16
N LYS A 173 -6.41 -12.60 -17.09
CA LYS A 173 -6.16 -13.84 -17.85
C LYS A 173 -7.21 -14.89 -17.52
N SER A 174 -7.52 -15.13 -16.25
CA SER A 174 -8.47 -16.16 -15.82
C SER A 174 -9.88 -15.93 -16.34
N VAL A 175 -10.38 -14.68 -16.27
CA VAL A 175 -11.75 -14.37 -16.70
C VAL A 175 -11.90 -14.18 -18.21
N THR A 176 -10.80 -13.84 -18.91
CA THR A 176 -10.85 -13.59 -20.35
C THR A 176 -10.27 -14.71 -21.19
N GLY A 177 -9.45 -15.56 -20.62
CA GLY A 177 -8.64 -16.55 -21.33
C GLY A 177 -7.51 -15.94 -22.17
N ALA A 178 -7.12 -14.69 -21.93
CA ALA A 178 -5.98 -14.04 -22.59
C ALA A 178 -4.67 -14.80 -22.30
N GLN A 179 -3.85 -15.00 -23.31
CA GLN A 179 -2.57 -15.71 -23.21
C GLN A 179 -1.44 -14.68 -23.14
N LEU A 180 -0.98 -14.39 -21.93
CA LEU A 180 0.03 -13.36 -21.64
C LEU A 180 1.09 -13.90 -20.70
N LEU A 181 2.36 -13.68 -21.02
CA LEU A 181 3.49 -14.02 -20.16
C LEU A 181 3.70 -12.90 -19.11
N HIS A 182 3.90 -13.25 -17.87
CA HIS A 182 4.19 -12.29 -16.82
C HIS A 182 5.68 -11.92 -16.78
N VAL A 183 5.99 -10.61 -16.69
CA VAL A 183 7.35 -10.07 -16.54
C VAL A 183 7.40 -9.25 -15.25
N PRO A 184 7.97 -9.79 -14.16
CA PRO A 184 8.06 -9.08 -12.88
C PRO A 184 9.22 -8.07 -12.87
N TYR A 185 8.94 -6.84 -12.41
CA TYR A 185 9.94 -5.80 -12.16
C TYR A 185 10.12 -5.54 -10.65
N LYS A 186 11.24 -4.92 -10.28
CA LYS A 186 11.50 -4.49 -8.89
C LYS A 186 10.78 -3.17 -8.54
N GLY A 187 9.51 -3.02 -8.96
CA GLY A 187 8.69 -1.84 -8.76
C GLY A 187 8.13 -1.24 -10.04
N GLY A 188 7.16 -0.33 -9.90
CA GLY A 188 6.47 0.28 -11.04
C GLY A 188 7.32 1.24 -11.87
N GLY A 189 8.32 1.88 -11.28
CA GLY A 189 9.21 2.82 -11.98
C GLY A 189 10.00 2.15 -13.11
N PRO A 190 10.79 1.11 -12.84
CA PRO A 190 11.49 0.34 -13.87
C PRO A 190 10.55 -0.24 -14.94
N ALA A 191 9.39 -0.80 -14.53
CA ALA A 191 8.41 -1.32 -15.47
C ALA A 191 7.90 -0.25 -16.44
N MET A 192 7.58 0.95 -15.94
CA MET A 192 7.11 2.06 -16.75
C MET A 192 8.19 2.56 -17.72
N THR A 193 9.44 2.58 -17.31
CA THR A 193 10.58 2.94 -18.19
C THR A 193 10.67 1.98 -19.37
N ASP A 194 10.60 0.68 -19.10
CA ASP A 194 10.66 -0.36 -20.13
C ASP A 194 9.43 -0.36 -21.04
N LEU A 195 8.24 -0.06 -20.52
CA LEU A 195 7.06 0.14 -21.37
C LEU A 195 7.24 1.31 -22.31
N MET A 196 7.68 2.48 -21.81
CA MET A 196 7.92 3.65 -22.67
C MET A 196 9.03 3.44 -23.69
N GLY A 197 10.00 2.58 -23.38
CA GLY A 197 11.08 2.15 -24.26
C GLY A 197 10.70 1.02 -25.21
N GLY A 198 9.47 0.48 -25.14
CA GLY A 198 9.00 -0.63 -25.99
C GLY A 198 9.62 -2.00 -25.65
N GLN A 199 10.31 -2.14 -24.49
CA GLN A 199 10.89 -3.41 -24.05
C GLN A 199 9.85 -4.39 -23.54
N VAL A 200 8.73 -3.89 -23.03
CA VAL A 200 7.55 -4.68 -22.68
C VAL A 200 6.32 -4.07 -23.36
N PRO A 201 5.43 -4.89 -23.97
CA PRO A 201 4.33 -4.38 -24.80
C PRO A 201 3.21 -3.74 -23.97
N MET A 202 2.99 -4.19 -22.74
CA MET A 202 1.92 -3.70 -21.86
C MET A 202 2.26 -3.85 -20.38
N LEU A 203 1.58 -3.09 -19.53
CA LEU A 203 1.63 -3.22 -18.09
C LEU A 203 0.21 -3.25 -17.50
N PHE A 204 0.08 -3.98 -16.39
CA PHE A 204 -0.82 -3.57 -15.34
C PHE A 204 -0.03 -2.66 -14.40
N SER A 205 -0.42 -1.39 -14.32
CA SER A 205 0.34 -0.34 -13.65
C SER A 205 -0.56 0.43 -12.71
N SER A 206 0.05 1.09 -11.74
CA SER A 206 -0.65 2.11 -10.98
C SER A 206 -0.95 3.34 -11.82
N LEU A 207 -2.00 4.09 -11.45
CA LEU A 207 -2.46 5.23 -12.21
C LEU A 207 -1.47 6.41 -12.15
N GLY A 208 -0.97 6.76 -10.96
CA GLY A 208 -0.14 7.93 -10.76
C GLY A 208 1.05 8.04 -11.71
N PRO A 209 1.96 7.06 -11.75
CA PRO A 209 3.10 7.07 -12.67
C PRO A 209 2.72 7.12 -14.15
N ALA A 210 1.52 6.67 -14.53
CA ALA A 210 1.05 6.64 -15.90
C ALA A 210 0.52 8.00 -16.40
N VAL A 211 0.10 8.92 -15.51
CA VAL A 211 -0.57 10.18 -15.90
C VAL A 211 0.22 10.98 -16.92
N GLY A 212 1.49 11.26 -16.62
CA GLY A 212 2.35 12.04 -17.52
C GLY A 212 2.63 11.35 -18.84
N ALA A 213 2.85 10.04 -18.81
CA ALA A 213 3.16 9.25 -20.00
C ALA A 213 1.95 9.07 -20.93
N VAL A 214 0.74 8.92 -20.39
CA VAL A 214 -0.52 8.88 -21.17
C VAL A 214 -0.80 10.25 -21.78
N LYS A 215 -0.73 11.34 -20.99
CA LYS A 215 -0.96 12.71 -21.49
C LYS A 215 0.01 13.10 -22.61
N SER A 216 1.25 12.63 -22.55
CA SER A 216 2.25 12.90 -23.60
C SER A 216 2.20 11.92 -24.79
N GLY A 217 1.27 10.95 -24.77
CA GLY A 217 1.12 9.96 -25.84
C GLY A 217 2.23 8.90 -25.90
N LYS A 218 3.12 8.84 -24.89
CA LYS A 218 4.19 7.84 -24.79
C LYS A 218 3.66 6.43 -24.54
N ILE A 219 2.50 6.33 -23.90
CA ILE A 219 1.77 5.09 -23.67
C ILE A 219 0.28 5.32 -23.90
N ARG A 220 -0.48 4.23 -24.13
CA ARG A 220 -1.94 4.27 -24.29
C ARG A 220 -2.60 3.55 -23.13
N ALA A 221 -3.56 4.22 -22.46
CA ALA A 221 -4.42 3.60 -21.46
C ALA A 221 -5.63 2.93 -22.15
N LEU A 222 -5.93 1.69 -21.79
CA LEU A 222 -7.04 0.92 -22.37
C LEU A 222 -8.21 0.73 -21.42
N ALA A 223 -7.95 0.47 -20.13
CA ALA A 223 -8.98 0.24 -19.13
C ALA A 223 -8.42 0.43 -17.72
N VAL A 224 -9.30 0.78 -16.76
CA VAL A 224 -9.03 0.71 -15.32
C VAL A 224 -9.70 -0.54 -14.73
N THR A 225 -9.10 -1.11 -13.70
CA THR A 225 -9.56 -2.35 -13.05
C THR A 225 -10.54 -2.12 -11.90
N SER A 226 -10.82 -0.86 -11.55
CA SER A 226 -11.82 -0.48 -10.56
C SER A 226 -13.24 -0.52 -11.14
N LEU A 227 -14.26 -0.66 -10.27
CA LEU A 227 -15.67 -0.58 -10.68
C LEU A 227 -16.07 0.83 -11.13
N THR A 228 -15.38 1.85 -10.62
CA THR A 228 -15.60 3.25 -11.00
C THR A 228 -14.39 3.78 -11.77
N ARG A 229 -14.61 4.74 -12.68
CA ARG A 229 -13.51 5.42 -13.38
C ARG A 229 -12.68 6.23 -12.41
N SER A 230 -11.38 6.25 -12.64
CA SER A 230 -10.48 7.09 -11.83
C SER A 230 -10.63 8.57 -12.19
N GLN A 231 -10.52 9.44 -11.19
CA GLN A 231 -10.47 10.90 -11.40
C GLN A 231 -9.24 11.33 -12.21
N ALA A 232 -8.14 10.59 -12.12
CA ALA A 232 -6.93 10.85 -12.91
C ALA A 232 -7.10 10.50 -14.41
N PHE A 233 -8.06 9.62 -14.74
CA PHE A 233 -8.35 9.13 -16.09
C PHE A 233 -9.86 9.03 -16.35
N PRO A 234 -10.59 10.16 -16.35
CA PRO A 234 -12.06 10.16 -16.46
C PRO A 234 -12.57 9.61 -17.79
N ASP A 235 -11.77 9.69 -18.85
CA ASP A 235 -12.13 9.21 -20.18
C ASP A 235 -11.80 7.71 -20.39
N VAL A 236 -11.00 7.10 -19.50
CA VAL A 236 -10.64 5.69 -19.60
C VAL A 236 -11.75 4.84 -18.96
N PRO A 237 -12.36 3.91 -19.73
CA PRO A 237 -13.44 3.06 -19.21
C PRO A 237 -12.92 2.05 -18.19
N THR A 238 -13.83 1.56 -17.34
CA THR A 238 -13.53 0.41 -16.46
C THR A 238 -13.63 -0.90 -17.22
N MET A 239 -12.96 -1.94 -16.76
CA MET A 239 -13.09 -3.28 -17.34
C MET A 239 -14.53 -3.80 -17.23
N ASP A 240 -15.27 -3.44 -16.16
CA ASP A 240 -16.70 -3.74 -16.02
C ASP A 240 -17.54 -3.08 -17.13
N GLN A 241 -17.28 -1.79 -17.42
CA GLN A 241 -17.95 -1.06 -18.53
C GLN A 241 -17.63 -1.67 -19.90
N LEU A 242 -16.44 -2.28 -20.06
CA LEU A 242 -16.03 -2.95 -21.29
C LEU A 242 -16.50 -4.42 -21.37
N GLY A 243 -17.38 -4.85 -20.46
CA GLY A 243 -18.05 -6.15 -20.54
C GLY A 243 -17.53 -7.21 -19.57
N LEU A 244 -16.46 -6.97 -18.82
CA LEU A 244 -16.01 -7.87 -17.76
C LEU A 244 -16.80 -7.58 -16.47
N LYS A 245 -18.07 -7.97 -16.42
CA LYS A 245 -18.98 -7.64 -15.33
C LYS A 245 -18.46 -8.07 -13.95
N GLY A 246 -18.45 -7.12 -13.00
CA GLY A 246 -17.95 -7.34 -11.65
C GLY A 246 -16.43 -7.43 -11.53
N PHE A 247 -15.70 -7.13 -12.62
CA PHE A 247 -14.24 -7.08 -12.54
C PHE A 247 -13.81 -5.94 -11.64
N ASP A 248 -13.25 -6.28 -10.49
CA ASP A 248 -12.75 -5.33 -9.50
C ASP A 248 -11.42 -5.83 -8.94
N SER A 249 -10.34 -5.16 -9.33
CA SER A 249 -8.99 -5.44 -8.87
C SER A 249 -8.30 -4.16 -8.47
N ASN A 250 -8.48 -3.79 -7.20
CA ASN A 250 -7.96 -2.56 -6.62
C ASN A 250 -6.76 -2.83 -5.74
N ALA A 251 -5.70 -2.03 -5.92
CA ALA A 251 -4.66 -1.83 -4.92
C ALA A 251 -5.09 -0.74 -3.96
N TRP A 252 -4.73 -0.84 -2.70
CA TRP A 252 -4.96 0.21 -1.73
C TRP A 252 -3.84 0.28 -0.71
N TYR A 253 -3.72 1.44 -0.08
CA TYR A 253 -2.61 1.79 0.79
C TYR A 253 -3.11 2.20 2.16
N GLY A 254 -2.32 1.90 3.16
CA GLY A 254 -2.60 2.27 4.54
C GLY A 254 -1.34 2.34 5.38
N ILE A 255 -1.52 2.62 6.65
CA ILE A 255 -0.42 2.67 7.61
C ILE A 255 -0.66 1.61 8.68
N LEU A 256 0.39 0.85 8.99
CA LEU A 256 0.45 -0.10 10.09
C LEU A 256 1.79 -0.02 10.81
N GLY A 257 1.86 -0.61 11.99
CA GLY A 257 3.10 -0.85 12.71
C GLY A 257 3.15 -2.28 13.23
N PRO A 258 4.22 -2.65 13.97
CA PRO A 258 4.31 -3.94 14.64
C PRO A 258 3.15 -4.14 15.63
N ALA A 259 2.87 -5.39 15.96
CA ALA A 259 1.84 -5.70 16.95
C ALA A 259 2.17 -5.08 18.33
N GLY A 260 1.13 -4.68 19.06
CA GLY A 260 1.29 -4.18 20.43
C GLY A 260 1.71 -2.71 20.52
N LEU A 261 1.46 -1.90 19.49
CA LEU A 261 1.65 -0.45 19.60
C LEU A 261 0.87 0.12 20.81
N PRO A 262 1.48 1.03 21.60
CA PRO A 262 0.79 1.71 22.68
C PRO A 262 -0.46 2.45 22.20
N GLN A 263 -1.50 2.48 23.01
CA GLN A 263 -2.77 3.15 22.69
C GLN A 263 -2.58 4.64 22.35
N GLU A 264 -1.61 5.29 22.96
CA GLU A 264 -1.24 6.68 22.65
C GLU A 264 -0.79 6.83 21.20
N VAL A 265 0.08 5.94 20.72
CA VAL A 265 0.55 5.90 19.32
C VAL A 265 -0.63 5.71 18.35
N VAL A 266 -1.46 4.70 18.63
CA VAL A 266 -2.66 4.41 17.80
C VAL A 266 -3.58 5.62 17.75
N SER A 267 -3.90 6.23 18.90
CA SER A 267 -4.78 7.38 18.97
C SER A 267 -4.19 8.59 18.24
N ARG A 268 -2.89 8.84 18.38
CA ARG A 268 -2.22 9.98 17.73
C ARG A 268 -2.26 9.88 16.22
N TRP A 269 -1.94 8.69 15.67
CA TRP A 269 -1.98 8.44 14.23
C TRP A 269 -3.41 8.45 13.66
N THR A 270 -4.35 7.83 14.35
CA THR A 270 -5.76 7.81 13.93
C THR A 270 -6.35 9.22 13.87
N GLN A 271 -6.05 10.07 14.86
CA GLN A 271 -6.49 11.47 14.86
C GLN A 271 -5.83 12.28 13.74
N ALA A 272 -4.52 12.09 13.49
CA ALA A 272 -3.82 12.77 12.41
C ALA A 272 -4.38 12.37 11.04
N LEU A 273 -4.61 11.08 10.80
CA LEU A 273 -5.23 10.58 9.57
C LEU A 273 -6.66 11.10 9.41
N ALA A 274 -7.47 11.10 10.47
CA ALA A 274 -8.84 11.63 10.42
C ALA A 274 -8.88 13.13 10.07
N LYS A 275 -7.96 13.94 10.66
CA LYS A 275 -7.83 15.36 10.30
C LYS A 275 -7.40 15.54 8.84
N ALA A 276 -6.43 14.76 8.37
CA ALA A 276 -6.01 14.77 6.97
C ALA A 276 -7.19 14.42 6.04
N GLY A 277 -8.01 13.44 6.41
CA GLY A 277 -9.19 13.03 5.65
C GLY A 277 -10.36 14.02 5.65
N ALA A 278 -10.39 14.95 6.58
CA ALA A 278 -11.38 16.02 6.62
C ALA A 278 -10.96 17.27 5.81
N ASP A 279 -9.72 17.34 5.35
CA ASP A 279 -9.20 18.47 4.59
C ASP A 279 -9.24 18.18 3.08
N LYS A 280 -10.11 18.91 2.37
CA LYS A 280 -10.25 18.78 0.92
C LYS A 280 -8.94 18.98 0.16
N THR A 281 -8.08 19.90 0.61
CA THR A 281 -6.80 20.17 -0.05
C THR A 281 -5.88 18.95 0.04
N VAL A 282 -5.90 18.25 1.17
CA VAL A 282 -5.15 17.01 1.38
C VAL A 282 -5.68 15.89 0.49
N LEU A 283 -7.01 15.73 0.44
CA LEU A 283 -7.64 14.73 -0.42
C LEU A 283 -7.30 14.99 -1.90
N ASP A 284 -7.37 16.25 -2.35
CA ASP A 284 -7.00 16.63 -3.71
C ASP A 284 -5.51 16.33 -4.01
N GLN A 285 -4.60 16.54 -3.06
CA GLN A 285 -3.18 16.17 -3.21
C GLN A 285 -2.98 14.66 -3.33
N ILE A 286 -3.71 13.86 -2.54
CA ILE A 286 -3.66 12.40 -2.64
C ILE A 286 -4.22 11.97 -4.00
N ASN A 287 -5.37 12.50 -4.41
CA ASN A 287 -6.00 12.19 -5.70
C ASN A 287 -5.09 12.53 -6.90
N ALA A 288 -4.33 13.62 -6.80
CA ALA A 288 -3.37 14.01 -7.84
C ALA A 288 -2.23 12.98 -8.02
N THR A 289 -1.99 12.10 -7.05
CA THR A 289 -1.03 10.99 -7.19
C THR A 289 -1.59 9.79 -7.96
N GLY A 290 -2.87 9.83 -8.33
CA GLY A 290 -3.58 8.72 -8.98
C GLY A 290 -4.09 7.67 -7.99
N CYS A 291 -4.19 8.02 -6.71
CA CYS A 291 -4.78 7.21 -5.66
C CYS A 291 -6.04 7.91 -5.15
N ASP A 292 -7.21 7.30 -5.30
CA ASP A 292 -8.46 7.89 -4.84
C ASP A 292 -8.48 7.91 -3.30
N ALA A 293 -8.47 9.11 -2.73
CA ALA A 293 -8.35 9.32 -1.29
C ALA A 293 -9.60 8.80 -0.55
N GLU A 294 -9.39 7.88 0.36
CA GLU A 294 -10.42 7.33 1.24
C GLU A 294 -9.80 7.01 2.59
N ILE A 295 -9.93 7.88 3.58
CA ILE A 295 -9.35 7.62 4.89
C ILE A 295 -10.34 6.86 5.77
N LEU A 296 -9.99 5.59 6.08
CA LEU A 296 -10.78 4.73 6.95
C LEU A 296 -10.11 4.56 8.33
N SER A 297 -10.96 4.38 9.34
CA SER A 297 -10.52 4.04 10.70
C SER A 297 -9.80 2.69 10.75
N PRO A 298 -8.99 2.41 11.79
CA PRO A 298 -8.35 1.11 11.97
C PRO A 298 -9.33 -0.07 11.89
N ALA A 299 -10.49 0.02 12.52
CA ALA A 299 -11.49 -1.05 12.52
C ALA A 299 -12.02 -1.34 11.10
N LYS A 300 -12.39 -0.32 10.33
CA LYS A 300 -12.82 -0.47 8.94
C LYS A 300 -11.70 -1.00 8.04
N THR A 301 -10.46 -0.61 8.31
CA THR A 301 -9.31 -1.10 7.56
C THR A 301 -9.04 -2.58 7.83
N VAL A 302 -9.16 -3.03 9.08
CA VAL A 302 -9.05 -4.46 9.45
C VAL A 302 -10.16 -5.28 8.78
N GLU A 303 -11.40 -4.78 8.76
CA GLU A 303 -12.51 -5.42 8.05
C GLU A 303 -12.22 -5.54 6.55
N LYS A 304 -11.71 -4.47 5.92
CA LYS A 304 -11.31 -4.48 4.51
C LYS A 304 -10.20 -5.49 4.23
N ILE A 305 -9.18 -5.58 5.10
CA ILE A 305 -8.12 -6.61 4.99
C ILE A 305 -8.75 -8.01 4.97
N LYS A 306 -9.68 -8.29 5.89
CA LYS A 306 -10.35 -9.58 5.99
C LYS A 306 -11.13 -9.91 4.71
N LEU A 307 -11.98 -9.00 4.25
CA LEU A 307 -12.80 -9.19 3.05
C LEU A 307 -11.95 -9.40 1.80
N ASP A 308 -10.90 -8.59 1.64
CA ASP A 308 -9.98 -8.71 0.50
C ASP A 308 -9.15 -10.01 0.59
N ASN A 309 -8.72 -10.42 1.77
CA ASN A 309 -8.00 -11.69 1.97
C ASN A 309 -8.87 -12.89 1.55
N GLU A 310 -10.15 -12.91 1.95
CA GLU A 310 -11.11 -13.94 1.55
C GLU A 310 -11.38 -13.92 0.03
N LYS A 311 -11.55 -12.73 -0.55
CA LYS A 311 -11.75 -12.53 -2.01
C LYS A 311 -10.55 -13.07 -2.79
N TRP A 312 -9.34 -12.60 -2.46
CA TRP A 312 -8.14 -12.97 -3.18
C TRP A 312 -7.76 -14.43 -2.97
N GLY A 313 -8.03 -15.01 -1.79
CA GLY A 313 -7.85 -16.44 -1.57
C GLY A 313 -8.68 -17.30 -2.53
N ARG A 314 -9.92 -16.89 -2.82
CA ARG A 314 -10.76 -17.54 -3.85
C ARG A 314 -10.18 -17.36 -5.26
N VAL A 315 -9.86 -16.11 -5.64
CA VAL A 315 -9.32 -15.80 -6.98
C VAL A 315 -8.01 -16.54 -7.24
N VAL A 316 -7.08 -16.53 -6.29
CA VAL A 316 -5.80 -17.27 -6.39
C VAL A 316 -6.03 -18.75 -6.62
N LYS A 317 -6.97 -19.36 -5.88
CA LYS A 317 -7.29 -20.77 -6.00
C LYS A 317 -7.96 -21.09 -7.36
N GLU A 318 -8.97 -20.31 -7.76
CA GLU A 318 -9.73 -20.53 -8.99
C GLU A 318 -8.88 -20.30 -10.25
N ALA A 319 -8.04 -19.27 -10.24
CA ALA A 319 -7.12 -18.94 -11.33
C ALA A 319 -5.79 -19.69 -11.28
N ASN A 320 -5.59 -20.58 -10.29
CA ASN A 320 -4.35 -21.33 -10.04
C ASN A 320 -3.09 -20.45 -10.04
N ILE A 321 -3.20 -19.24 -9.44
CA ILE A 321 -2.10 -18.28 -9.36
C ILE A 321 -1.06 -18.81 -8.36
N ARG A 322 0.21 -18.85 -8.77
CA ARG A 322 1.34 -19.29 -7.95
C ARG A 322 2.45 -18.23 -7.99
N ALA A 323 3.22 -18.12 -6.91
CA ALA A 323 4.50 -17.45 -6.97
C ALA A 323 5.43 -18.31 -7.84
N GLU A 324 6.05 -17.71 -8.85
CA GLU A 324 7.09 -18.33 -9.67
C GLU A 324 8.39 -18.51 -8.88
#